data_cc01eda3fdfb10e72cac269ac79a1145
#
_entry.id   cc01eda3fdfb10e72cac269ac79a1145
#
_cell.length_a   1.000
_cell.length_b   1.000
_cell.length_c   1.000
_cell.angle_alpha   90.00
_cell.angle_beta   90.00
_cell.angle_gamma   90.00
#
_symmetry.space_group_name_H-M   'P 1'
#
loop_
_entity.id
_entity.type
_entity.pdbx_description
1 polymer ?
#
loop_
_entity_poly.entity_id
_entity_poly.type
_entity_poly.pdbx_seq_one_letter_code
_entity_poly.pdbx_strand_id
1 'polypeptide(L)'
;VLITHVSLGSQTINHGGNKEQRQRWLPSLASGEKIAAFALTEPGTGSDALALETSLTRDGAEYVLNGTKLFITNGAEADIFSIFTNHDKSAGHRGVTAVVVEKGTPGFTINPQHGKMGMRGCATAELVFDNCRIPVANRLGGEGEGYKLALKILDSSRVMIAAQCLGLAKGALDAALSYSKQRVTFGKVIATRQAIQFMLADMAVELDAARLLTYRAAALYDEGLPHGKESAMAKL
;
A
#
# COMPACT_ATOMS: atom_id res chain seq x y z
N VAL A 1 -2.94 -8.76 -0.07
CA VAL A 1 -4.31 -8.26 0.19
C VAL A 1 -4.37 -7.53 1.52
N LEU A 2 -4.19 -8.19 2.66
CA LEU A 2 -4.39 -7.60 4.00
C LEU A 2 -3.53 -6.35 4.24
N ILE A 3 -2.23 -6.39 3.95
CA ILE A 3 -1.34 -5.26 4.23
C ILE A 3 -1.77 -4.00 3.49
N THR A 4 -2.02 -4.06 2.18
CA THR A 4 -2.44 -2.89 1.40
C THR A 4 -3.83 -2.40 1.79
N HIS A 5 -4.73 -3.32 2.17
CA HIS A 5 -6.02 -2.96 2.72
C HIS A 5 -5.88 -2.14 4.02
N VAL A 6 -5.12 -2.65 4.99
CA VAL A 6 -4.95 -1.99 6.29
C VAL A 6 -4.03 -0.77 6.18
N SER A 7 -2.79 -0.93 5.67
CA SER A 7 -1.75 0.10 5.74
C SER A 7 -1.89 1.24 4.73
N LEU A 8 -2.62 1.02 3.64
CA LEU A 8 -2.81 2.01 2.59
C LEU A 8 -4.28 2.46 2.53
N GLY A 9 -5.18 1.61 2.06
CA GLY A 9 -6.58 1.99 1.83
C GLY A 9 -7.28 2.50 3.09
N SER A 10 -7.31 1.69 4.15
CA SER A 10 -7.96 2.06 5.42
C SER A 10 -7.26 3.21 6.15
N GLN A 11 -5.91 3.22 6.18
CA GLN A 11 -5.17 4.30 6.83
C GLN A 11 -5.33 5.65 6.12
N THR A 12 -5.55 5.66 4.80
CA THR A 12 -5.86 6.91 4.09
C THR A 12 -7.14 7.55 4.63
N ILE A 13 -8.18 6.75 4.86
CA ILE A 13 -9.43 7.21 5.45
C ILE A 13 -9.24 7.59 6.93
N ASN A 14 -8.47 6.80 7.67
CA ASN A 14 -8.21 7.06 9.09
C ASN A 14 -7.48 8.40 9.32
N HIS A 15 -6.49 8.72 8.48
CA HIS A 15 -5.70 9.95 8.61
C HIS A 15 -6.30 11.16 7.89
N GLY A 16 -6.96 10.96 6.76
CA GLY A 16 -7.54 12.04 5.95
C GLY A 16 -9.02 12.31 6.25
N GLY A 17 -9.74 11.32 6.80
CA GLY A 17 -11.17 11.42 7.04
C GLY A 17 -11.54 12.21 8.28
N ASN A 18 -12.68 12.92 8.22
CA ASN A 18 -13.32 13.50 9.39
C ASN A 18 -14.03 12.42 10.24
N LYS A 19 -14.68 12.82 11.34
CA LYS A 19 -15.35 11.88 12.25
C LYS A 19 -16.45 11.07 11.55
N GLU A 20 -17.27 11.72 10.74
CA GLU A 20 -18.39 11.09 10.03
C GLU A 20 -17.90 10.10 8.98
N GLN A 21 -16.88 10.49 8.20
CA GLN A 21 -16.25 9.63 7.20
C GLN A 21 -15.61 8.39 7.83
N ARG A 22 -14.90 8.56 8.94
CA ARG A 22 -14.34 7.43 9.70
C ARG A 22 -15.41 6.51 10.24
N GLN A 23 -16.49 7.04 10.78
CA GLN A 23 -17.64 6.24 11.27
C GLN A 23 -18.37 5.52 10.12
N ARG A 24 -18.44 6.10 8.94
CA ARG A 24 -19.09 5.51 7.76
C ARG A 24 -18.31 4.33 7.21
N TRP A 25 -17.00 4.44 7.05
CA TRP A 25 -16.22 3.47 6.28
C TRP A 25 -15.35 2.55 7.13
N LEU A 26 -14.72 3.03 8.21
CA LEU A 26 -13.75 2.22 8.94
C LEU A 26 -14.33 0.98 9.64
N PRO A 27 -15.55 0.97 10.21
CA PRO A 27 -16.07 -0.24 10.86
C PRO A 27 -16.13 -1.46 9.91
N SER A 28 -16.67 -1.30 8.70
CA SER A 28 -16.77 -2.39 7.72
C SER A 28 -15.40 -2.81 7.17
N LEU A 29 -14.44 -1.89 7.11
CA LEU A 29 -13.07 -2.19 6.74
C LEU A 29 -12.33 -2.94 7.87
N ALA A 30 -12.54 -2.54 9.11
CA ALA A 30 -11.91 -3.18 10.28
C ALA A 30 -12.43 -4.61 10.52
N SER A 31 -13.72 -4.86 10.25
CA SER A 31 -14.31 -6.20 10.33
C SER A 31 -13.93 -7.12 9.16
N GLY A 32 -13.41 -6.55 8.06
CA GLY A 32 -13.13 -7.28 6.83
C GLY A 32 -14.38 -7.56 5.98
N GLU A 33 -15.54 -6.99 6.31
CA GLU A 33 -16.74 -7.04 5.48
C GLU A 33 -16.53 -6.33 4.15
N LYS A 34 -15.76 -5.24 4.16
CA LYS A 34 -15.35 -4.50 2.96
C LYS A 34 -13.83 -4.44 2.85
N ILE A 35 -13.35 -4.34 1.62
CA ILE A 35 -11.92 -4.21 1.30
C ILE A 35 -11.64 -2.79 0.79
N ALA A 36 -10.53 -2.20 1.24
CA ALA A 36 -10.06 -0.91 0.75
C ALA A 36 -8.90 -1.05 -0.24
N ALA A 37 -8.87 -0.16 -1.23
CA ALA A 37 -7.76 0.05 -2.15
C ALA A 37 -7.24 1.49 -2.09
N PHE A 38 -5.95 1.64 -2.44
CA PHE A 38 -5.24 2.92 -2.52
C PHE A 38 -4.83 3.13 -3.98
N ALA A 39 -5.34 4.18 -4.59
CA ALA A 39 -5.18 4.43 -6.02
C ALA A 39 -4.45 5.75 -6.29
N LEU A 40 -3.12 5.67 -6.40
CA LEU A 40 -2.24 6.79 -6.72
C LEU A 40 -1.70 6.69 -8.15
N THR A 41 -1.13 5.53 -8.51
CA THR A 41 -0.43 5.28 -9.77
C THR A 41 -1.33 5.39 -11.00
N GLU A 42 -0.82 5.97 -12.07
CA GLU A 42 -1.46 6.11 -13.38
C GLU A 42 -0.58 5.54 -14.50
N PRO A 43 -1.08 5.35 -15.73
CA PRO A 43 -0.27 4.84 -16.84
C PRO A 43 1.00 5.65 -17.10
N GLY A 44 0.95 6.97 -16.96
CA GLY A 44 2.08 7.90 -17.13
C GLY A 44 2.80 8.29 -15.85
N THR A 45 2.33 7.83 -14.67
CA THR A 45 2.76 8.37 -13.37
C THR A 45 3.00 7.26 -12.36
N GLY A 46 4.25 7.09 -11.97
CA GLY A 46 4.67 6.15 -10.90
C GLY A 46 5.47 6.89 -9.84
N SER A 47 6.79 6.95 -9.98
CA SER A 47 7.69 7.64 -9.03
C SER A 47 7.44 9.15 -8.96
N ASP A 48 7.06 9.77 -10.07
CA ASP A 48 6.63 11.17 -10.11
C ASP A 48 5.15 11.30 -9.73
N ALA A 49 4.88 11.21 -8.43
CA ALA A 49 3.52 11.26 -7.90
C ALA A 49 2.87 12.66 -7.98
N LEU A 50 3.55 13.68 -8.52
CA LEU A 50 2.97 14.99 -8.79
C LEU A 50 2.37 15.10 -10.20
N ALA A 51 2.80 14.26 -11.13
CA ALA A 51 2.35 14.28 -12.53
C ALA A 51 0.99 13.59 -12.73
N LEU A 52 0.11 13.60 -11.71
CA LEU A 52 -1.22 12.99 -11.81
C LEU A 52 -2.07 13.68 -12.88
N GLU A 53 -2.69 12.87 -13.74
CA GLU A 53 -3.56 13.33 -14.81
C GLU A 53 -5.05 13.11 -14.52
N THR A 54 -5.40 12.17 -13.65
CA THR A 54 -6.79 11.98 -13.20
C THR A 54 -7.31 13.26 -12.60
N SER A 55 -8.25 13.90 -13.30
CA SER A 55 -8.78 15.21 -12.96
C SER A 55 -9.90 15.13 -11.92
N LEU A 56 -10.03 16.20 -11.14
CA LEU A 56 -11.12 16.41 -10.19
C LEU A 56 -11.67 17.80 -10.40
N THR A 57 -12.88 17.91 -10.90
CA THR A 57 -13.56 19.19 -11.12
C THR A 57 -14.74 19.32 -10.19
N ARG A 58 -14.87 20.44 -9.49
CA ARG A 58 -16.02 20.69 -8.63
C ARG A 58 -17.20 21.17 -9.46
N ASP A 59 -18.35 20.55 -9.24
CA ASP A 59 -19.64 20.93 -9.85
C ASP A 59 -20.71 20.99 -8.76
N GLY A 60 -20.89 22.17 -8.19
CA GLY A 60 -21.81 22.40 -7.07
C GLY A 60 -21.47 21.60 -5.82
N ALA A 61 -22.36 20.68 -5.44
CA ALA A 61 -22.20 19.78 -4.28
C ALA A 61 -21.46 18.48 -4.60
N GLU A 62 -21.01 18.31 -5.84
CA GLU A 62 -20.32 17.12 -6.33
C GLU A 62 -18.94 17.43 -6.88
N TYR A 63 -18.12 16.39 -6.97
CA TYR A 63 -16.93 16.34 -7.82
C TYR A 63 -17.17 15.44 -9.01
N VAL A 64 -16.61 15.79 -10.15
CA VAL A 64 -16.55 14.99 -11.37
C VAL A 64 -15.12 14.53 -11.57
N LEU A 65 -14.92 13.20 -11.60
CA LEU A 65 -13.63 12.56 -11.83
C LEU A 65 -13.54 12.06 -13.26
N ASN A 66 -12.37 12.30 -13.91
CA ASN A 66 -12.04 11.74 -15.21
C ASN A 66 -10.58 11.31 -15.23
N GLY A 67 -10.29 10.10 -15.70
CA GLY A 67 -8.94 9.57 -15.81
C GLY A 67 -8.82 8.08 -15.51
N THR A 68 -7.59 7.61 -15.37
CA THR A 68 -7.29 6.18 -15.21
C THR A 68 -6.24 5.97 -14.13
N LYS A 69 -6.47 5.03 -13.23
CA LYS A 69 -5.49 4.53 -12.26
C LYS A 69 -5.03 3.13 -12.66
N LEU A 70 -3.75 2.83 -12.51
CA LEU A 70 -3.16 1.59 -12.97
C LEU A 70 -2.46 0.84 -11.83
N PHE A 71 -2.38 -0.50 -11.95
CA PHE A 71 -1.74 -1.39 -10.97
C PHE A 71 -2.31 -1.30 -9.56
N ILE A 72 -3.62 -1.05 -9.43
CA ILE A 72 -4.23 -0.85 -8.12
C ILE A 72 -4.40 -2.20 -7.42
N THR A 73 -3.61 -2.40 -6.38
CA THR A 73 -3.66 -3.59 -5.52
C THR A 73 -5.01 -3.67 -4.81
N ASN A 74 -5.59 -4.85 -4.76
CA ASN A 74 -6.96 -5.15 -4.34
C ASN A 74 -8.04 -4.55 -5.25
N GLY A 75 -7.69 -3.86 -6.32
CA GLY A 75 -8.64 -3.08 -7.14
C GLY A 75 -9.82 -3.89 -7.65
N ALA A 76 -9.62 -5.17 -8.00
CA ALA A 76 -10.72 -6.02 -8.49
C ALA A 76 -11.70 -6.45 -7.38
N GLU A 77 -11.23 -6.55 -6.13
CA GLU A 77 -12.00 -7.05 -4.98
C GLU A 77 -12.47 -5.93 -4.04
N ALA A 78 -11.86 -4.74 -4.12
CA ALA A 78 -12.14 -3.65 -3.19
C ALA A 78 -13.55 -3.08 -3.38
N ASP A 79 -14.12 -2.62 -2.27
CA ASP A 79 -15.41 -1.94 -2.20
C ASP A 79 -15.23 -0.42 -2.04
N ILE A 80 -14.13 0.00 -1.41
CA ILE A 80 -13.85 1.40 -1.06
C ILE A 80 -12.48 1.77 -1.59
N PHE A 81 -12.40 2.85 -2.35
CA PHE A 81 -11.19 3.29 -3.04
C PHE A 81 -10.80 4.69 -2.59
N SER A 82 -9.60 4.83 -2.04
CA SER A 82 -8.97 6.13 -1.79
C SER A 82 -8.23 6.55 -3.05
N ILE A 83 -8.76 7.53 -3.77
CA ILE A 83 -8.27 8.00 -5.07
C ILE A 83 -7.56 9.33 -4.89
N PHE A 84 -6.34 9.45 -5.42
CA PHE A 84 -5.59 10.70 -5.49
C PHE A 84 -5.73 11.30 -6.88
N THR A 85 -6.20 12.52 -6.94
CA THR A 85 -6.57 13.22 -8.16
C THR A 85 -5.88 14.58 -8.23
N ASN A 86 -5.91 15.21 -9.38
CA ASN A 86 -5.39 16.56 -9.57
C ASN A 86 -6.55 17.51 -9.92
N HIS A 87 -6.77 18.52 -9.07
CA HIS A 87 -7.78 19.54 -9.30
C HIS A 87 -7.20 20.85 -9.90
N ASP A 88 -5.86 21.04 -9.75
CA ASP A 88 -5.14 22.18 -10.32
C ASP A 88 -3.67 21.83 -10.60
N LYS A 89 -3.36 21.51 -11.85
CA LYS A 89 -1.99 21.16 -12.27
C LYS A 89 -0.98 22.28 -12.03
N SER A 90 -1.41 23.54 -12.04
CA SER A 90 -0.53 24.68 -11.85
C SER A 90 -0.09 24.88 -10.40
N ALA A 91 -0.85 24.34 -9.45
CA ALA A 91 -0.58 24.46 -8.01
C ALA A 91 0.46 23.46 -7.47
N GLY A 92 1.05 22.59 -8.34
CA GLY A 92 2.04 21.57 -7.96
C GLY A 92 1.47 20.61 -6.91
N HIS A 93 2.17 20.41 -5.80
CA HIS A 93 1.73 19.50 -4.75
C HIS A 93 0.39 19.91 -4.09
N ARG A 94 0.04 21.20 -4.15
CA ARG A 94 -1.25 21.72 -3.67
C ARG A 94 -2.40 21.51 -4.65
N GLY A 95 -2.11 21.02 -5.86
CA GLY A 95 -3.14 20.61 -6.81
C GLY A 95 -3.69 19.21 -6.57
N VAL A 96 -3.06 18.41 -5.68
CA VAL A 96 -3.47 17.05 -5.44
C VAL A 96 -4.49 16.96 -4.31
N THR A 97 -5.63 16.31 -4.59
CA THR A 97 -6.73 16.09 -3.64
C THR A 97 -7.07 14.61 -3.55
N ALA A 98 -7.32 14.12 -2.34
CA ALA A 98 -7.74 12.76 -2.10
C ALA A 98 -9.26 12.67 -1.92
N VAL A 99 -9.88 11.67 -2.53
CA VAL A 99 -11.33 11.41 -2.43
C VAL A 99 -11.61 9.92 -2.22
N VAL A 100 -12.78 9.59 -1.69
CA VAL A 100 -13.28 8.21 -1.60
C VAL A 100 -14.31 7.96 -2.71
N VAL A 101 -14.10 6.87 -3.46
CA VAL A 101 -15.08 6.35 -4.41
C VAL A 101 -15.49 4.95 -3.95
N GLU A 102 -16.79 4.66 -3.92
CA GLU A 102 -17.30 3.33 -3.59
C GLU A 102 -17.56 2.53 -4.87
N LYS A 103 -17.40 1.21 -4.80
CA LYS A 103 -17.71 0.29 -5.89
C LYS A 103 -19.16 0.48 -6.34
N GLY A 104 -19.38 0.47 -7.66
CA GLY A 104 -20.71 0.67 -8.23
C GLY A 104 -21.10 2.14 -8.42
N THR A 105 -20.25 3.10 -8.10
CA THR A 105 -20.50 4.51 -8.45
C THR A 105 -20.63 4.66 -9.97
N PRO A 106 -21.66 5.33 -10.50
CA PRO A 106 -21.80 5.57 -11.93
C PRO A 106 -20.58 6.27 -12.53
N GLY A 107 -20.12 5.82 -13.69
CA GLY A 107 -18.90 6.33 -14.34
C GLY A 107 -17.60 5.78 -13.75
N PHE A 108 -17.66 4.82 -12.82
CA PHE A 108 -16.49 4.11 -12.27
C PHE A 108 -16.45 2.66 -12.76
N THR A 109 -15.42 2.31 -13.50
CA THR A 109 -15.19 0.95 -14.05
C THR A 109 -13.90 0.36 -13.49
N ILE A 110 -13.96 -0.94 -13.18
CA ILE A 110 -12.85 -1.71 -12.66
C ILE A 110 -12.49 -2.79 -13.68
N ASN A 111 -11.26 -2.78 -14.18
CA ASN A 111 -10.73 -3.73 -15.15
C ASN A 111 -9.65 -4.61 -14.49
N PRO A 112 -9.96 -5.86 -14.08
CA PRO A 112 -8.99 -6.75 -13.48
C PRO A 112 -7.82 -7.06 -14.40
N GLN A 113 -6.59 -7.03 -13.87
CA GLN A 113 -5.40 -7.41 -14.61
C GLN A 113 -5.12 -8.91 -14.45
N HIS A 114 -4.96 -9.58 -15.58
CA HIS A 114 -4.67 -11.01 -15.67
C HIS A 114 -3.21 -11.27 -16.09
N GLY A 115 -2.74 -12.51 -15.96
CA GLY A 115 -1.45 -12.93 -16.48
C GLY A 115 -0.23 -12.41 -15.71
N LYS A 116 -0.38 -11.99 -14.46
CA LYS A 116 0.74 -11.54 -13.63
C LYS A 116 1.79 -12.62 -13.45
N MET A 117 3.07 -12.25 -13.51
CA MET A 117 4.22 -13.16 -13.32
C MET A 117 4.22 -13.76 -11.90
N GLY A 118 3.89 -12.97 -10.88
CA GLY A 118 3.83 -13.38 -9.47
C GLY A 118 2.69 -12.69 -8.72
N MET A 119 2.58 -12.97 -7.43
CA MET A 119 1.51 -12.42 -6.55
C MET A 119 0.10 -12.63 -7.14
N ARG A 120 -0.13 -13.77 -7.78
CA ARG A 120 -1.37 -14.06 -8.54
C ARG A 120 -2.62 -14.08 -7.66
N GLY A 121 -2.48 -14.43 -6.38
CA GLY A 121 -3.56 -14.37 -5.39
C GLY A 121 -3.89 -12.95 -4.88
N CYS A 122 -3.20 -11.92 -5.35
CA CYS A 122 -3.48 -10.52 -5.02
C CYS A 122 -4.11 -9.86 -6.25
N ALA A 123 -5.40 -9.59 -6.22
CA ALA A 123 -6.13 -8.98 -7.32
C ALA A 123 -5.61 -7.55 -7.57
N THR A 124 -5.20 -7.29 -8.81
CA THR A 124 -4.73 -5.98 -9.26
C THR A 124 -5.64 -5.52 -10.39
N ALA A 125 -5.98 -4.25 -10.44
CA ALA A 125 -6.87 -3.72 -11.48
C ALA A 125 -6.38 -2.36 -12.01
N GLU A 126 -6.85 -2.05 -13.19
CA GLU A 126 -7.00 -0.70 -13.71
C GLU A 126 -8.35 -0.15 -13.25
N LEU A 127 -8.39 1.12 -12.91
CA LEU A 127 -9.60 1.85 -12.51
C LEU A 127 -9.82 2.98 -13.51
N VAL A 128 -10.98 3.02 -14.14
CA VAL A 128 -11.34 4.05 -15.14
C VAL A 128 -12.47 4.90 -14.60
N PHE A 129 -12.31 6.20 -14.68
CA PHE A 129 -13.30 7.21 -14.31
C PHE A 129 -13.70 7.98 -15.57
N ASP A 130 -14.98 7.91 -15.92
CA ASP A 130 -15.60 8.66 -17.02
C ASP A 130 -16.81 9.41 -16.48
N ASN A 131 -16.63 10.72 -16.30
CA ASN A 131 -17.64 11.59 -15.68
C ASN A 131 -18.19 11.01 -14.35
N CYS A 132 -17.31 10.36 -13.58
CA CYS A 132 -17.67 9.74 -12.31
C CYS A 132 -17.99 10.82 -11.28
N ARG A 133 -19.24 10.88 -10.85
CA ARG A 133 -19.75 11.89 -9.91
C ARG A 133 -19.75 11.35 -8.49
N ILE A 134 -19.17 12.11 -7.57
CA ILE A 134 -19.16 11.81 -6.15
C ILE A 134 -19.51 13.06 -5.32
N PRO A 135 -20.13 12.90 -4.15
CA PRO A 135 -20.38 14.03 -3.25
C PRO A 135 -19.07 14.71 -2.81
N VAL A 136 -19.07 16.03 -2.67
CA VAL A 136 -17.95 16.79 -2.08
C VAL A 136 -17.60 16.27 -0.68
N ALA A 137 -18.58 15.72 0.03
CA ALA A 137 -18.41 15.09 1.34
C ALA A 137 -17.51 13.82 1.31
N ASN A 138 -17.20 13.28 0.14
CA ASN A 138 -16.26 12.15 0.00
C ASN A 138 -14.78 12.59 -0.08
N ARG A 139 -14.48 13.90 -0.04
CA ARG A 139 -13.10 14.40 0.01
C ARG A 139 -12.45 14.10 1.36
N LEU A 140 -11.22 13.63 1.31
CA LEU A 140 -10.39 13.37 2.49
C LEU A 140 -9.46 14.57 2.75
N GLY A 141 -9.59 15.20 3.91
CA GLY A 141 -8.87 16.42 4.25
C GLY A 141 -9.36 17.65 3.46
N GLY A 142 -8.50 18.65 3.33
CA GLY A 142 -8.73 19.85 2.51
C GLY A 142 -8.41 19.63 1.04
N GLU A 143 -8.93 20.48 0.16
CA GLU A 143 -8.43 20.56 -1.22
C GLU A 143 -6.94 20.90 -1.19
N GLY A 144 -6.15 20.22 -2.01
CA GLY A 144 -4.71 20.41 -2.07
C GLY A 144 -3.88 19.70 -0.98
N GLU A 145 -4.51 18.97 -0.07
CA GLU A 145 -3.80 18.21 0.99
C GLU A 145 -3.50 16.76 0.61
N GLY A 146 -4.00 16.29 -0.53
CA GLY A 146 -3.88 14.90 -0.96
C GLY A 146 -2.44 14.42 -1.09
N TYR A 147 -1.52 15.24 -1.62
CA TYR A 147 -0.12 14.85 -1.75
C TYR A 147 0.55 14.59 -0.39
N LYS A 148 0.34 15.48 0.58
CA LYS A 148 0.87 15.32 1.94
C LYS A 148 0.28 14.07 2.60
N LEU A 149 -1.01 13.82 2.40
CA LEU A 149 -1.67 12.61 2.89
C LEU A 149 -1.05 11.36 2.25
N ALA A 150 -0.86 11.33 0.92
CA ALA A 150 -0.24 10.21 0.22
C ALA A 150 1.15 9.89 0.79
N LEU A 151 2.03 10.89 0.94
CA LEU A 151 3.37 10.69 1.48
C LEU A 151 3.36 10.17 2.92
N LYS A 152 2.50 10.73 3.78
CA LYS A 152 2.33 10.26 5.16
C LYS A 152 1.94 8.78 5.22
N ILE A 153 1.00 8.37 4.37
CA ILE A 153 0.54 6.97 4.29
C ILE A 153 1.65 6.07 3.74
N LEU A 154 2.39 6.52 2.73
CA LEU A 154 3.51 5.75 2.17
C LEU A 154 4.64 5.56 3.18
N ASP A 155 4.94 6.56 4.02
CA ASP A 155 5.98 6.44 5.06
C ASP A 155 5.61 5.36 6.10
N SER A 156 4.40 5.36 6.63
CA SER A 156 3.96 4.34 7.59
C SER A 156 3.81 2.96 6.95
N SER A 157 3.34 2.88 5.70
CA SER A 157 3.15 1.60 5.00
C SER A 157 4.46 0.85 4.72
N ARG A 158 5.59 1.56 4.61
CA ARG A 158 6.91 0.95 4.42
C ARG A 158 7.28 0.00 5.56
N VAL A 159 6.95 0.36 6.81
CA VAL A 159 7.18 -0.50 7.98
C VAL A 159 6.41 -1.81 7.86
N MET A 160 5.16 -1.75 7.40
CA MET A 160 4.32 -2.95 7.22
C MET A 160 4.85 -3.88 6.12
N ILE A 161 5.38 -3.32 5.03
CA ILE A 161 6.03 -4.11 3.97
C ILE A 161 7.33 -4.73 4.47
N ALA A 162 8.13 -4.00 5.24
CA ALA A 162 9.33 -4.55 5.88
C ALA A 162 8.99 -5.75 6.80
N ALA A 163 7.96 -5.60 7.63
CA ALA A 163 7.49 -6.68 8.51
C ALA A 163 7.02 -7.92 7.72
N GLN A 164 6.34 -7.74 6.57
CA GLN A 164 5.98 -8.85 5.68
C GLN A 164 7.22 -9.57 5.14
N CYS A 165 8.21 -8.83 4.67
CA CYS A 165 9.46 -9.41 4.15
C CYS A 165 10.23 -10.15 5.25
N LEU A 166 10.27 -9.62 6.47
CA LEU A 166 10.86 -10.32 7.63
C LEU A 166 10.19 -11.67 7.89
N GLY A 167 8.85 -11.74 7.82
CA GLY A 167 8.11 -12.98 7.99
C GLY A 167 8.45 -14.02 6.92
N LEU A 168 8.55 -13.59 5.65
CA LEU A 168 8.96 -14.46 4.54
C LEU A 168 10.40 -14.94 4.70
N ALA A 169 11.34 -14.04 5.01
CA ALA A 169 12.75 -14.37 5.21
C ALA A 169 12.96 -15.31 6.39
N LYS A 170 12.25 -15.09 7.52
CA LYS A 170 12.26 -15.99 8.68
C LYS A 170 11.78 -17.40 8.30
N GLY A 171 10.65 -17.51 7.59
CA GLY A 171 10.13 -18.79 7.14
C GLY A 171 11.10 -19.53 6.20
N ALA A 172 11.75 -18.79 5.31
CA ALA A 172 12.76 -19.35 4.41
C ALA A 172 14.00 -19.85 5.17
N LEU A 173 14.49 -19.09 6.14
CA LEU A 173 15.63 -19.50 6.98
C LEU A 173 15.31 -20.75 7.80
N ASP A 174 14.12 -20.81 8.43
CA ASP A 174 13.69 -21.99 9.20
C ASP A 174 13.59 -23.24 8.33
N ALA A 175 13.04 -23.12 7.14
CA ALA A 175 12.94 -24.21 6.17
C ALA A 175 14.34 -24.68 5.71
N ALA A 176 15.24 -23.73 5.39
CA ALA A 176 16.61 -24.04 4.99
C ALA A 176 17.39 -24.74 6.11
N LEU A 177 17.28 -24.22 7.35
CA LEU A 177 17.91 -24.81 8.53
C LEU A 177 17.40 -26.24 8.80
N SER A 178 16.07 -26.44 8.75
CA SER A 178 15.46 -27.76 8.93
C SER A 178 15.91 -28.75 7.86
N TYR A 179 15.85 -28.36 6.59
CA TYR A 179 16.26 -29.18 5.48
C TYR A 179 17.74 -29.56 5.53
N SER A 180 18.63 -28.61 5.88
CA SER A 180 20.06 -28.84 5.98
C SER A 180 20.44 -29.91 7.03
N LYS A 181 19.64 -30.07 8.08
CA LYS A 181 19.79 -31.05 9.14
C LYS A 181 19.26 -32.45 8.72
N GLN A 182 18.48 -32.56 7.66
CA GLN A 182 17.84 -33.82 7.20
C GLN A 182 18.49 -34.33 5.93
N ARG A 183 18.87 -33.46 4.99
CA ARG A 183 19.44 -33.86 3.71
C ARG A 183 20.83 -34.45 3.87
N VAL A 184 20.99 -35.69 3.48
CA VAL A 184 22.28 -36.41 3.48
C VAL A 184 22.88 -36.43 2.08
N THR A 185 24.17 -36.10 1.99
CA THR A 185 25.01 -36.26 0.78
C THR A 185 26.38 -36.76 1.21
N PHE A 186 26.94 -37.71 0.48
CA PHE A 186 28.25 -38.34 0.83
C PHE A 186 28.29 -38.84 2.30
N GLY A 187 27.20 -39.47 2.75
CA GLY A 187 27.12 -40.06 4.07
C GLY A 187 26.98 -39.12 5.26
N LYS A 188 26.83 -37.78 5.05
CA LYS A 188 26.69 -36.79 6.11
C LYS A 188 25.58 -35.83 5.80
N VAL A 189 24.91 -35.26 6.82
CA VAL A 189 23.94 -34.17 6.66
C VAL A 189 24.65 -32.94 6.12
N ILE A 190 23.98 -32.18 5.23
CA ILE A 190 24.62 -31.06 4.57
C ILE A 190 24.92 -29.90 5.54
N ALA A 191 24.25 -29.85 6.68
CA ALA A 191 24.53 -28.88 7.76
C ALA A 191 25.95 -29.01 8.33
N THR A 192 26.66 -30.13 8.12
CA THR A 192 28.06 -30.31 8.54
C THR A 192 29.07 -29.67 7.60
N ARG A 193 28.62 -29.14 6.45
CA ARG A 193 29.49 -28.54 5.45
C ARG A 193 29.64 -27.05 5.75
N GLN A 194 30.89 -26.58 5.85
CA GLN A 194 31.22 -25.20 6.19
C GLN A 194 30.56 -24.18 5.25
N ALA A 195 30.48 -24.44 3.94
CA ALA A 195 29.82 -23.55 2.99
C ALA A 195 28.32 -23.34 3.31
N ILE A 196 27.62 -24.41 3.75
CA ILE A 196 26.20 -24.33 4.15
C ILE A 196 26.08 -23.57 5.48
N GLN A 197 27.01 -23.81 6.43
CA GLN A 197 27.01 -23.10 7.71
C GLN A 197 27.18 -21.59 7.53
N PHE A 198 28.07 -21.16 6.64
CA PHE A 198 28.28 -19.75 6.34
C PHE A 198 27.01 -19.09 5.75
N MET A 199 26.37 -19.75 4.76
CA MET A 199 25.13 -19.23 4.19
C MET A 199 24.03 -19.06 5.25
N LEU A 200 23.89 -20.04 6.15
CA LEU A 200 22.89 -19.97 7.23
C LEU A 200 23.23 -18.87 8.26
N ALA A 201 24.51 -18.69 8.57
CA ALA A 201 24.96 -17.64 9.47
C ALA A 201 24.72 -16.25 8.88
N ASP A 202 25.05 -16.03 7.60
CA ASP A 202 24.83 -14.77 6.89
C ASP A 202 23.34 -14.43 6.85
N MET A 203 22.49 -15.38 6.44
CA MET A 203 21.04 -15.19 6.44
C MET A 203 20.49 -14.82 7.83
N ALA A 204 21.01 -15.43 8.90
CA ALA A 204 20.58 -15.15 10.27
C ALA A 204 20.95 -13.73 10.70
N VAL A 205 22.18 -13.28 10.38
CA VAL A 205 22.66 -11.92 10.69
C VAL A 205 21.86 -10.88 9.92
N GLU A 206 21.67 -11.06 8.61
CA GLU A 206 20.91 -10.12 7.78
C GLU A 206 19.45 -10.00 8.23
N LEU A 207 18.84 -11.14 8.57
CA LEU A 207 17.44 -11.16 9.08
C LEU A 207 17.33 -10.40 10.42
N ASP A 208 18.30 -10.57 11.32
CA ASP A 208 18.30 -9.90 12.62
C ASP A 208 18.52 -8.38 12.49
N ALA A 209 19.44 -7.98 11.61
CA ALA A 209 19.66 -6.58 11.27
C ALA A 209 18.41 -5.91 10.69
N ALA A 210 17.76 -6.57 9.72
CA ALA A 210 16.52 -6.08 9.12
C ALA A 210 15.36 -6.01 10.14
N ARG A 211 15.30 -6.95 11.08
CA ARG A 211 14.32 -6.95 12.19
C ARG A 211 14.52 -5.74 13.09
N LEU A 212 15.74 -5.46 13.50
CA LEU A 212 16.05 -4.31 14.37
C LEU A 212 15.70 -2.99 13.68
N LEU A 213 15.99 -2.82 12.40
CA LEU A 213 15.60 -1.64 11.63
C LEU A 213 14.07 -1.50 11.55
N THR A 214 13.36 -2.59 11.31
CA THR A 214 11.90 -2.58 11.23
C THR A 214 11.26 -2.21 12.57
N TYR A 215 11.73 -2.80 13.66
CA TYR A 215 11.19 -2.50 15.00
C TYR A 215 11.53 -1.08 15.45
N ARG A 216 12.72 -0.57 15.11
CA ARG A 216 13.05 0.83 15.36
C ARG A 216 12.10 1.78 14.64
N ALA A 217 11.80 1.52 13.35
CA ALA A 217 10.87 2.34 12.60
C ALA A 217 9.45 2.27 13.17
N ALA A 218 9.00 1.08 13.60
CA ALA A 218 7.70 0.89 14.24
C ALA A 218 7.59 1.63 15.57
N ALA A 219 8.60 1.54 16.43
CA ALA A 219 8.63 2.24 17.72
C ALA A 219 8.54 3.77 17.56
N LEU A 220 9.31 4.33 16.62
CA LEU A 220 9.22 5.77 16.30
C LEU A 220 7.83 6.18 15.82
N TYR A 221 7.20 5.35 14.99
CA TYR A 221 5.82 5.57 14.53
C TYR A 221 4.83 5.57 15.72
N ASP A 222 4.92 4.59 16.61
CA ASP A 222 4.02 4.46 17.76
C ASP A 222 4.19 5.61 18.77
N GLU A 223 5.41 6.13 18.90
CA GLU A 223 5.72 7.31 19.73
C GLU A 223 5.32 8.65 19.05
N GLY A 224 4.83 8.62 17.81
CA GLY A 224 4.48 9.82 17.04
C GLY A 224 5.69 10.65 16.60
N LEU A 225 6.89 10.07 16.59
CA LEU A 225 8.13 10.72 16.18
C LEU A 225 8.35 10.65 14.65
N PRO A 226 9.18 11.54 14.08
CA PRO A 226 9.57 11.44 12.68
C PRO A 226 10.25 10.10 12.39
N HIS A 227 9.72 9.33 11.44
CA HIS A 227 10.17 7.97 11.13
C HIS A 227 10.43 7.70 9.64
N GLY A 228 10.26 8.68 8.77
CA GLY A 228 10.33 8.50 7.31
C GLY A 228 11.66 7.90 6.84
N LYS A 229 12.80 8.34 7.42
CA LYS A 229 14.12 7.79 7.15
C LYS A 229 14.21 6.32 7.58
N GLU A 230 13.83 6.01 8.81
CA GLU A 230 13.88 4.67 9.39
C GLU A 230 12.93 3.70 8.65
N SER A 231 11.75 4.17 8.26
CA SER A 231 10.80 3.41 7.43
C SER A 231 11.38 3.08 6.05
N ALA A 232 12.09 4.03 5.44
CA ALA A 232 12.77 3.79 4.16
C ALA A 232 13.92 2.79 4.31
N MET A 233 14.75 2.91 5.36
CA MET A 233 15.84 1.98 5.67
C MET A 233 15.31 0.56 5.94
N ALA A 234 14.23 0.44 6.70
CA ALA A 234 13.63 -0.85 7.03
C ALA A 234 13.08 -1.57 5.78
N LYS A 235 12.53 -0.82 4.82
CA LYS A 235 11.99 -1.39 3.58
C LYS A 235 13.10 -1.79 2.58
N LEU A 236 14.23 -1.08 2.57
CA LEU A 236 15.36 -1.36 1.68
C LEU A 236 15.98 -2.72 1.95
#